data_208d4ccd182d17988b69ac27834cb776
#
_entry.id   208d4ccd182d17988b69ac27834cb776
#
_cell.length_a   1.000
_cell.length_b   1.000
_cell.length_c   1.000
_cell.angle_alpha   90.00
_cell.angle_beta   90.00
_cell.angle_gamma   90.00
#
_symmetry.space_group_name_H-M   'P 1'
#
loop_
_entity.id
_entity.type
_entity.pdbx_description
1 polymer ?
#
loop_
_entity_poly.entity_id
_entity_poly.type
_entity_poly.pdbx_seq_one_letter_code
_entity_poly.pdbx_strand_id
1 'polypeptide(L)'
;VNKTDIEFLRKITKKDNRIKILENSETMGAGISRNIGILESKGKYIAFLDADDTWHLDKLKKQISFMEKYNYFISHTSYSIINENKNIIGKRIANNFFKLHELLKSCDIGTSTVVLNKKLINQNVKFASLSTKEDFVLWLRILKNNISIYGLNEDLASWTKSKNSLSSSTFQKIKDGFKVYHTYMNFGFIKSIYYLICLSINFLKK
;
A
#
# COMPACT_ATOMS: atom_id res chain seq x y z
N VAL A 1 -0.66 16.72 11.39
CA VAL A 1 0.78 16.85 11.77
C VAL A 1 0.85 18.05 12.71
N ASN A 2 1.42 17.89 13.90
CA ASN A 2 1.58 18.98 14.84
C ASN A 2 2.83 19.85 14.51
N LYS A 3 2.94 21.03 15.12
CA LYS A 3 4.07 21.94 14.85
C LYS A 3 5.43 21.31 15.18
N THR A 4 5.50 20.50 16.24
CA THR A 4 6.71 19.81 16.70
C THR A 4 7.21 18.80 15.64
N ASP A 5 6.29 18.07 15.00
CA ASP A 5 6.65 17.10 13.94
C ASP A 5 7.19 17.82 12.71
N ILE A 6 6.61 18.97 12.34
CA ILE A 6 7.08 19.77 11.21
C ILE A 6 8.49 20.31 11.48
N GLU A 7 8.75 20.85 12.67
CA GLU A 7 10.08 21.33 13.06
C GLU A 7 11.12 20.22 13.04
N PHE A 8 10.76 19.05 13.55
CA PHE A 8 11.62 17.86 13.51
C PHE A 8 11.95 17.46 12.07
N LEU A 9 10.95 17.36 11.20
CA LEU A 9 11.13 17.04 9.78
C LEU A 9 12.03 18.08 9.08
N ARG A 10 11.82 19.37 9.31
CA ARG A 10 12.67 20.45 8.77
C ARG A 10 14.12 20.36 9.26
N LYS A 11 14.34 19.91 10.49
CA LYS A 11 15.70 19.68 11.04
C LYS A 11 16.40 18.52 10.33
N ILE A 12 15.67 17.44 10.01
CA ILE A 12 16.23 16.29 9.30
C ILE A 12 16.56 16.65 7.85
N THR A 13 15.69 17.36 7.14
CA THR A 13 15.95 17.77 5.75
C THR A 13 17.14 18.68 5.57
N LYS A 14 17.47 19.48 6.60
CA LYS A 14 18.70 20.28 6.61
C LYS A 14 19.98 19.44 6.70
N LYS A 15 19.89 18.21 7.24
CA LYS A 15 21.04 17.32 7.40
C LYS A 15 21.24 16.37 6.21
N ASP A 16 20.18 16.11 5.45
CA ASP A 16 20.23 15.21 4.30
C ASP A 16 19.41 15.80 3.15
N ASN A 17 20.09 16.24 2.11
CA ASN A 17 19.50 16.88 0.92
C ASN A 17 18.69 15.90 0.04
N ARG A 18 18.75 14.61 0.30
CA ARG A 18 17.91 13.60 -0.37
C ARG A 18 16.47 13.61 0.15
N ILE A 19 16.27 14.14 1.36
CA ILE A 19 14.95 14.20 1.99
C ILE A 19 14.21 15.44 1.50
N LYS A 20 13.00 15.25 0.99
CA LYS A 20 12.08 16.32 0.59
C LYS A 20 10.80 16.25 1.42
N ILE A 21 10.34 17.39 1.90
CA ILE A 21 9.02 17.54 2.51
C ILE A 21 8.07 18.08 1.43
N LEU A 22 6.94 17.41 1.26
CA LEU A 22 5.85 17.86 0.41
C LEU A 22 4.66 18.19 1.31
N GLU A 23 4.25 19.44 1.35
CA GLU A 23 3.13 19.89 2.16
C GLU A 23 1.89 20.05 1.27
N ASN A 24 0.77 19.43 1.66
CA ASN A 24 -0.50 19.66 0.99
C ASN A 24 -1.18 20.89 1.60
N SER A 25 -1.82 21.72 0.78
CA SER A 25 -2.58 22.89 1.22
C SER A 25 -3.81 22.52 2.08
N GLU A 26 -4.32 21.30 1.90
CA GLU A 26 -5.47 20.75 2.61
C GLU A 26 -5.33 19.25 2.82
N THR A 27 -6.21 18.66 3.64
CA THR A 27 -6.23 17.20 3.87
C THR A 27 -6.79 16.46 2.66
N MET A 28 -5.93 15.91 1.83
CA MET A 28 -6.29 15.24 0.56
C MET A 28 -6.42 13.71 0.68
N GLY A 29 -6.12 13.14 1.85
CA GLY A 29 -6.04 11.69 2.08
C GLY A 29 -4.75 11.05 1.59
N ALA A 30 -4.45 9.85 2.13
CA ALA A 30 -3.18 9.14 1.92
C ALA A 30 -2.91 8.81 0.45
N GLY A 31 -3.93 8.39 -0.30
CA GLY A 31 -3.78 8.04 -1.71
C GLY A 31 -3.32 9.20 -2.58
N ILE A 32 -3.94 10.38 -2.43
CA ILE A 32 -3.56 11.58 -3.19
C ILE A 32 -2.16 12.04 -2.79
N SER A 33 -1.85 12.07 -1.49
CA SER A 33 -0.52 12.46 -1.01
C SER A 33 0.57 11.53 -1.54
N ARG A 34 0.33 10.20 -1.59
CA ARG A 34 1.27 9.25 -2.21
C ARG A 34 1.42 9.49 -3.71
N ASN A 35 0.34 9.85 -4.43
CA ASN A 35 0.44 10.19 -5.86
C ASN A 35 1.32 11.41 -6.10
N ILE A 36 1.25 12.44 -5.25
CA ILE A 36 2.15 13.61 -5.32
C ILE A 36 3.61 13.18 -5.08
N GLY A 37 3.86 12.36 -4.05
CA GLY A 37 5.19 11.80 -3.80
C GLY A 37 5.75 10.97 -4.96
N ILE A 38 4.89 10.20 -5.63
CA ILE A 38 5.24 9.45 -6.83
C ILE A 38 5.71 10.39 -7.96
N LEU A 39 4.98 11.46 -8.22
CA LEU A 39 5.33 12.43 -9.27
C LEU A 39 6.68 13.09 -8.99
N GLU A 40 6.96 13.45 -7.76
CA GLU A 40 8.21 14.06 -7.32
C GLU A 40 9.40 13.08 -7.24
N SER A 41 9.12 11.78 -7.23
CA SER A 41 10.16 10.77 -7.12
C SER A 41 11.08 10.75 -8.35
N LYS A 42 12.40 10.53 -8.15
CA LYS A 42 13.41 10.46 -9.22
C LYS A 42 14.04 9.06 -9.36
N GLY A 43 13.78 8.16 -8.40
CA GLY A 43 14.38 6.83 -8.35
C GLY A 43 13.85 5.89 -9.44
N LYS A 44 14.64 4.87 -9.78
CA LYS A 44 14.22 3.74 -10.64
C LYS A 44 13.10 2.95 -9.99
N TYR A 45 13.15 2.80 -8.68
CA TYR A 45 12.16 2.11 -7.86
C TYR A 45 11.48 3.09 -6.92
N ILE A 46 10.21 2.81 -6.61
CA ILE A 46 9.41 3.53 -5.63
C ILE A 46 9.03 2.53 -4.55
N ALA A 47 9.27 2.90 -3.31
CA ALA A 47 8.87 2.16 -2.12
C ALA A 47 8.01 3.07 -1.24
N PHE A 48 7.02 2.48 -0.57
CA PHE A 48 6.11 3.19 0.32
C PHE A 48 6.37 2.78 1.77
N LEU A 49 6.32 3.74 2.68
CA LEU A 49 6.39 3.50 4.11
C LEU A 49 5.42 4.44 4.81
N ASP A 50 4.43 3.89 5.49
CA ASP A 50 3.52 4.66 6.31
C ASP A 50 4.23 5.08 7.61
N ALA A 51 3.86 6.24 8.19
CA ALA A 51 4.60 6.87 9.28
C ALA A 51 4.62 6.05 10.59
N ASP A 52 3.66 5.15 10.75
CA ASP A 52 3.50 4.25 11.89
C ASP A 52 4.08 2.85 11.67
N ASP A 53 4.57 2.56 10.46
CA ASP A 53 5.18 1.28 10.10
C ASP A 53 6.71 1.31 10.19
N THR A 54 7.33 0.13 10.14
CA THR A 54 8.79 0.00 10.15
C THR A 54 9.27 -1.02 9.12
N TRP A 55 10.51 -0.82 8.66
CA TRP A 55 11.21 -1.76 7.78
C TRP A 55 12.40 -2.39 8.48
N HIS A 56 12.71 -3.64 8.11
CA HIS A 56 14.00 -4.23 8.36
C HIS A 56 15.09 -3.51 7.56
N LEU A 57 16.28 -3.40 8.13
CA LEU A 57 17.42 -2.70 7.50
C LEU A 57 17.74 -3.24 6.10
N ASP A 58 17.59 -4.54 5.90
CA ASP A 58 17.89 -5.20 4.62
C ASP A 58 16.72 -5.21 3.61
N LYS A 59 15.57 -4.66 3.98
CA LYS A 59 14.36 -4.78 3.13
C LYS A 59 14.60 -4.33 1.70
N LEU A 60 15.04 -3.11 1.51
CA LEU A 60 15.23 -2.57 0.15
C LEU A 60 16.29 -3.35 -0.62
N LYS A 61 17.41 -3.70 0.00
CA LYS A 61 18.47 -4.49 -0.63
C LYS A 61 17.95 -5.83 -1.14
N LYS A 62 17.29 -6.60 -0.26
CA LYS A 62 16.76 -7.94 -0.59
C LYS A 62 15.65 -7.87 -1.65
N GLN A 63 14.71 -6.95 -1.47
CA GLN A 63 13.55 -6.85 -2.35
C GLN A 63 13.93 -6.33 -3.74
N ILE A 64 14.82 -5.35 -3.85
CA ILE A 64 15.32 -4.86 -5.15
C ILE A 64 16.15 -5.94 -5.85
N SER A 65 17.05 -6.64 -5.13
CA SER A 65 17.80 -7.76 -5.70
C SER A 65 16.87 -8.86 -6.23
N PHE A 66 15.80 -9.18 -5.50
CA PHE A 66 14.78 -10.13 -5.96
C PHE A 66 14.10 -9.66 -7.25
N MET A 67 13.68 -8.39 -7.31
CA MET A 67 13.05 -7.82 -8.49
C MET A 67 13.99 -7.79 -9.70
N GLU A 68 15.24 -7.42 -9.50
CA GLU A 68 16.25 -7.35 -10.58
C GLU A 68 16.63 -8.74 -11.10
N LYS A 69 16.83 -9.71 -10.21
CA LYS A 69 17.15 -11.10 -10.58
C LYS A 69 16.13 -11.72 -11.52
N TYR A 70 14.85 -11.43 -11.31
CA TYR A 70 13.75 -12.03 -12.07
C TYR A 70 13.06 -11.05 -13.03
N ASN A 71 13.57 -9.83 -13.15
CA ASN A 71 13.01 -8.75 -13.98
C ASN A 71 11.54 -8.42 -13.63
N TYR A 72 11.21 -8.40 -12.33
CA TYR A 72 9.87 -8.08 -11.86
C TYR A 72 9.65 -6.57 -11.76
N PHE A 73 8.46 -6.12 -12.19
CA PHE A 73 8.09 -4.71 -12.13
C PHE A 73 7.55 -4.28 -10.77
N ILE A 74 6.99 -5.19 -9.99
CA ILE A 74 6.44 -4.94 -8.66
C ILE A 74 6.59 -6.18 -7.80
N SER A 75 6.92 -5.97 -6.53
CA SER A 75 6.91 -7.00 -5.50
C SER A 75 6.43 -6.45 -4.17
N HIS A 76 6.00 -7.35 -3.30
CA HIS A 76 5.72 -7.07 -1.89
C HIS A 76 6.39 -8.14 -1.00
N THR A 77 6.50 -7.86 0.30
CA THR A 77 7.12 -8.77 1.26
C THR A 77 6.10 -9.30 2.26
N SER A 78 6.41 -10.41 2.93
CA SER A 78 5.75 -10.77 4.16
C SER A 78 5.98 -9.68 5.21
N TYR A 79 5.08 -9.60 6.21
CA TYR A 79 5.20 -8.62 7.29
C TYR A 79 4.58 -9.10 8.58
N SER A 80 5.11 -8.61 9.68
CA SER A 80 4.56 -8.78 11.02
C SER A 80 3.51 -7.71 11.31
N ILE A 81 2.44 -8.09 12.01
CA ILE A 81 1.46 -7.16 12.57
C ILE A 81 1.86 -6.93 14.02
N ILE A 82 2.12 -5.69 14.41
CA ILE A 82 2.51 -5.31 15.75
C ILE A 82 1.45 -4.42 16.41
N ASN A 83 1.32 -4.49 17.73
CA ASN A 83 0.52 -3.55 18.50
C ASN A 83 1.32 -2.29 18.86
N GLU A 84 0.68 -1.33 19.53
CA GLU A 84 1.30 -0.09 20.00
C GLU A 84 2.50 -0.33 20.95
N ASN A 85 2.53 -1.48 21.63
CA ASN A 85 3.64 -1.91 22.51
C ASN A 85 4.74 -2.67 21.73
N LYS A 86 4.70 -2.68 20.39
CA LYS A 86 5.62 -3.39 19.51
C LYS A 86 5.62 -4.93 19.65
N ASN A 87 4.62 -5.51 20.28
CA ASN A 87 4.46 -6.97 20.35
C ASN A 87 3.85 -7.48 19.04
N ILE A 88 4.38 -8.57 18.51
CA ILE A 88 3.84 -9.25 17.32
C ILE A 88 2.51 -9.91 17.70
N ILE A 89 1.44 -9.54 17.02
CA ILE A 89 0.08 -10.07 17.21
C ILE A 89 -0.44 -10.83 16.00
N GLY A 90 0.34 -10.90 14.92
CA GLY A 90 0.02 -11.66 13.72
C GLY A 90 1.08 -11.51 12.64
N LYS A 91 0.93 -12.27 11.57
CA LYS A 91 1.78 -12.19 10.38
C LYS A 91 0.96 -12.28 9.10
N ARG A 92 1.48 -11.74 8.03
CA ARG A 92 0.97 -11.91 6.66
C ARG A 92 2.09 -12.42 5.77
N ILE A 93 1.80 -13.48 5.05
CA ILE A 93 2.73 -14.11 4.12
C ILE A 93 2.52 -13.51 2.73
N ALA A 94 3.61 -13.14 2.08
CA ALA A 94 3.56 -12.62 0.73
C ALA A 94 3.31 -13.73 -0.29
N ASN A 95 2.22 -13.62 -1.05
CA ASN A 95 1.86 -14.51 -2.14
C ASN A 95 2.07 -13.85 -3.50
N ASN A 96 2.23 -14.67 -4.54
CA ASN A 96 2.20 -14.19 -5.90
C ASN A 96 0.75 -13.98 -6.38
N PHE A 97 0.53 -12.93 -7.17
CA PHE A 97 -0.74 -12.67 -7.84
C PHE A 97 -0.47 -12.46 -9.34
N PHE A 98 -0.94 -13.40 -10.13
CA PHE A 98 -0.73 -13.40 -11.59
C PHE A 98 -1.92 -12.82 -12.35
N LYS A 99 -3.12 -12.95 -11.79
CA LYS A 99 -4.37 -12.54 -12.41
C LYS A 99 -5.25 -11.75 -11.45
N LEU A 100 -6.04 -10.85 -12.02
CA LEU A 100 -6.94 -9.98 -11.27
C LEU A 100 -7.85 -10.73 -10.27
N HIS A 101 -8.42 -11.88 -10.69
CA HIS A 101 -9.38 -12.59 -9.86
C HIS A 101 -8.78 -13.18 -8.56
N GLU A 102 -7.46 -13.37 -8.50
CA GLU A 102 -6.77 -13.91 -7.33
C GLU A 102 -6.77 -12.91 -6.16
N LEU A 103 -6.70 -11.61 -6.47
CA LEU A 103 -6.68 -10.56 -5.45
C LEU A 103 -8.06 -9.96 -5.16
N LEU A 104 -9.07 -10.14 -6.03
CA LEU A 104 -10.40 -9.53 -5.87
C LEU A 104 -11.11 -9.88 -4.55
N LYS A 105 -10.79 -11.01 -3.95
CA LYS A 105 -11.47 -11.49 -2.74
C LYS A 105 -10.75 -11.14 -1.44
N SER A 106 -9.53 -10.60 -1.51
CA SER A 106 -8.71 -10.38 -0.33
C SER A 106 -7.71 -9.25 -0.54
N CYS A 107 -7.66 -8.30 0.38
CA CYS A 107 -6.69 -7.20 0.37
C CYS A 107 -5.48 -7.59 1.25
N ASP A 108 -4.52 -8.32 0.67
CA ASP A 108 -3.41 -8.92 1.40
C ASP A 108 -2.07 -8.20 1.25
N ILE A 109 -2.02 -7.22 0.37
CA ILE A 109 -0.80 -6.46 0.09
C ILE A 109 -0.82 -5.18 0.93
N GLY A 110 0.04 -5.09 1.94
CA GLY A 110 0.22 -3.86 2.72
C GLY A 110 1.09 -2.86 1.96
N THR A 111 0.69 -1.60 1.94
CA THR A 111 1.39 -0.53 1.20
C THR A 111 2.86 -0.44 1.58
N SER A 112 3.21 -0.47 2.87
CA SER A 112 4.59 -0.41 3.37
C SER A 112 5.47 -1.60 2.98
N THR A 113 4.88 -2.66 2.40
CA THR A 113 5.65 -3.83 1.93
C THR A 113 6.06 -3.74 0.47
N VAL A 114 5.46 -2.82 -0.29
CA VAL A 114 5.58 -2.77 -1.75
C VAL A 114 6.78 -1.98 -2.21
N VAL A 115 7.46 -2.53 -3.23
CA VAL A 115 8.39 -1.82 -4.11
C VAL A 115 7.92 -2.01 -5.54
N LEU A 116 7.88 -0.93 -6.31
CA LEU A 116 7.54 -0.97 -7.73
C LEU A 116 8.55 -0.21 -8.59
N ASN A 117 8.73 -0.69 -9.82
CA ASN A 117 9.54 0.00 -10.81
C ASN A 117 8.78 1.23 -11.31
N LYS A 118 9.43 2.40 -11.33
CA LYS A 118 8.81 3.67 -11.75
C LYS A 118 8.20 3.62 -13.15
N LYS A 119 8.66 2.74 -14.04
CA LYS A 119 8.08 2.54 -15.38
C LYS A 119 6.59 2.17 -15.34
N LEU A 120 6.08 1.58 -14.23
CA LEU A 120 4.66 1.29 -14.06
C LEU A 120 3.80 2.56 -14.01
N ILE A 121 4.32 3.63 -13.43
CA ILE A 121 3.62 4.91 -13.25
C ILE A 121 3.25 5.55 -14.60
N ASN A 122 4.06 5.36 -15.64
CA ASN A 122 3.81 5.90 -16.97
C ASN A 122 2.58 5.27 -17.66
N GLN A 123 1.95 4.27 -17.05
CA GLN A 123 0.76 3.55 -17.54
C GLN A 123 -0.53 3.94 -16.77
N ASN A 124 -0.62 5.15 -16.22
CA ASN A 124 -1.75 5.63 -15.41
C ASN A 124 -2.01 4.83 -14.12
N VAL A 125 -1.01 4.14 -13.62
CA VAL A 125 -1.05 3.44 -12.33
C VAL A 125 -0.94 4.48 -11.21
N LYS A 126 -2.03 4.68 -10.45
CA LYS A 126 -2.10 5.64 -9.34
C LYS A 126 -3.08 5.18 -8.27
N PHE A 127 -2.84 5.65 -7.04
CA PHE A 127 -3.77 5.44 -5.94
C PHE A 127 -5.14 6.09 -6.21
N ALA A 128 -6.19 5.49 -5.69
CA ALA A 128 -7.53 6.05 -5.78
C ALA A 128 -7.75 7.18 -4.75
N SER A 129 -8.70 8.06 -5.02
CA SER A 129 -9.17 9.05 -4.04
C SER A 129 -10.24 8.40 -3.15
N LEU A 130 -9.79 7.54 -2.22
CA LEU A 130 -10.59 6.85 -1.22
C LEU A 130 -9.99 7.08 0.16
N SER A 131 -10.82 7.07 1.20
CA SER A 131 -10.35 7.17 2.59
C SER A 131 -9.71 5.88 3.10
N THR A 132 -10.16 4.75 2.56
CA THR A 132 -9.59 3.41 2.83
C THR A 132 -9.53 2.64 1.50
N LYS A 133 -8.65 1.63 1.40
CA LYS A 133 -8.51 0.76 0.21
C LYS A 133 -8.06 1.47 -1.07
N GLU A 134 -7.47 2.66 -0.96
CA GLU A 134 -6.88 3.40 -2.07
C GLU A 134 -5.73 2.62 -2.72
N ASP A 135 -4.97 1.89 -1.91
CA ASP A 135 -3.90 0.98 -2.29
C ASP A 135 -4.43 -0.29 -2.98
N PHE A 136 -5.53 -0.85 -2.46
CA PHE A 136 -6.17 -2.02 -3.06
C PHE A 136 -6.61 -1.75 -4.51
N VAL A 137 -7.17 -0.56 -4.78
CA VAL A 137 -7.48 -0.15 -6.16
C VAL A 137 -6.24 -0.15 -7.04
N LEU A 138 -5.11 0.33 -6.53
CA LEU A 138 -3.85 0.37 -7.27
C LEU A 138 -3.38 -1.03 -7.64
N TRP A 139 -3.39 -1.97 -6.69
CA TRP A 139 -2.98 -3.36 -6.95
C TRP A 139 -3.90 -4.04 -7.95
N LEU A 140 -5.21 -3.83 -7.84
CA LEU A 140 -6.16 -4.38 -8.81
C LEU A 140 -5.97 -3.79 -10.22
N ARG A 141 -5.64 -2.51 -10.36
CA ARG A 141 -5.33 -1.88 -11.65
C ARG A 141 -4.07 -2.45 -12.28
N ILE A 142 -3.03 -2.71 -11.50
CA ILE A 142 -1.79 -3.36 -11.97
C ILE A 142 -2.12 -4.74 -12.55
N LEU A 143 -2.85 -5.56 -11.82
CA LEU A 143 -3.26 -6.89 -12.29
C LEU A 143 -4.22 -6.83 -13.49
N LYS A 144 -5.11 -5.82 -13.55
CA LYS A 144 -5.99 -5.61 -14.72
C LYS A 144 -5.22 -5.28 -15.99
N ASN A 145 -4.04 -4.68 -15.86
CA ASN A 145 -3.11 -4.41 -16.95
C ASN A 145 -2.19 -5.60 -17.28
N ASN A 146 -2.53 -6.81 -16.80
CA ASN A 146 -1.76 -8.05 -16.99
C ASN A 146 -0.32 -7.98 -16.45
N ILE A 147 -0.09 -7.18 -15.41
CA ILE A 147 1.19 -7.10 -14.72
C ILE A 147 1.06 -7.89 -13.42
N SER A 148 1.83 -8.96 -13.30
CA SER A 148 1.85 -9.82 -12.10
C SER A 148 2.52 -9.12 -10.92
N ILE A 149 2.03 -9.38 -9.70
CA ILE A 149 2.59 -8.90 -8.44
C ILE A 149 3.26 -10.10 -7.74
N TYR A 150 4.54 -9.96 -7.39
CA TYR A 150 5.33 -11.05 -6.85
C TYR A 150 5.58 -10.89 -5.35
N GLY A 151 5.40 -11.97 -4.61
CA GLY A 151 5.66 -12.04 -3.18
C GLY A 151 7.10 -12.51 -2.88
N LEU A 152 7.85 -11.72 -2.14
CA LEU A 152 9.07 -12.16 -1.48
C LEU A 152 8.70 -12.65 -0.07
N ASN A 153 8.71 -13.97 0.13
CA ASN A 153 8.33 -14.57 1.41
C ASN A 153 9.42 -14.41 2.48
N GLU A 154 9.77 -13.16 2.76
CA GLU A 154 10.61 -12.78 3.89
C GLU A 154 9.88 -11.70 4.69
N ASP A 155 9.92 -11.78 6.03
CA ASP A 155 9.34 -10.82 6.96
C ASP A 155 10.24 -9.58 7.05
N LEU A 156 9.99 -8.58 6.22
CA LEU A 156 10.86 -7.42 6.06
C LEU A 156 10.20 -6.09 6.43
N ALA A 157 8.95 -6.12 6.91
CA ALA A 157 8.23 -4.94 7.37
C ALA A 157 7.37 -5.27 8.59
N SER A 158 7.02 -4.26 9.38
CA SER A 158 6.04 -4.39 10.45
C SER A 158 4.95 -3.35 10.26
N TRP A 159 3.69 -3.82 10.24
CA TRP A 159 2.52 -2.97 10.23
C TRP A 159 1.99 -2.74 11.64
N THR A 160 1.82 -1.47 12.03
CA THR A 160 1.35 -1.10 13.36
C THR A 160 -0.16 -1.01 13.39
N LYS A 161 -0.79 -1.90 14.18
CA LYS A 161 -2.23 -1.86 14.42
C LYS A 161 -2.53 -0.83 15.51
N SER A 162 -2.98 0.36 15.12
CA SER A 162 -3.42 1.45 16.01
C SER A 162 -4.93 1.46 16.15
N LYS A 163 -5.44 1.79 17.38
CA LYS A 163 -6.87 1.96 17.64
C LYS A 163 -7.47 3.18 16.91
N ASN A 164 -6.65 4.20 16.67
CA ASN A 164 -7.07 5.47 16.06
C ASN A 164 -6.72 5.55 14.55
N SER A 165 -6.53 4.41 13.86
CA SER A 165 -6.18 4.42 12.45
C SER A 165 -7.33 4.96 11.58
N LEU A 166 -7.00 5.61 10.46
CA LEU A 166 -7.96 6.06 9.44
C LEU A 166 -8.87 4.93 8.95
N SER A 167 -8.40 3.69 9.07
CA SER A 167 -9.15 2.49 8.72
C SER A 167 -9.99 1.92 9.87
N SER A 168 -10.24 2.64 10.96
CA SER A 168 -11.04 2.13 12.10
C SER A 168 -12.54 2.02 11.79
N SER A 169 -13.11 2.92 10.98
CA SER A 169 -14.54 2.95 10.65
C SER A 169 -14.96 1.79 9.74
N THR A 170 -15.76 0.87 10.27
CA THR A 170 -16.34 -0.26 9.52
C THR A 170 -17.26 0.22 8.39
N PHE A 171 -18.09 1.24 8.65
CA PHE A 171 -18.98 1.80 7.64
C PHE A 171 -18.21 2.37 6.44
N GLN A 172 -17.14 3.12 6.71
CA GLN A 172 -16.28 3.66 5.65
C GLN A 172 -15.61 2.54 4.84
N LYS A 173 -15.15 1.46 5.49
CA LYS A 173 -14.57 0.30 4.80
C LYS A 173 -15.55 -0.39 3.86
N ILE A 174 -16.82 -0.52 4.25
CA ILE A 174 -17.87 -1.10 3.41
C ILE A 174 -18.17 -0.19 2.22
N LYS A 175 -18.37 1.12 2.46
CA LYS A 175 -18.61 2.11 1.43
C LYS A 175 -17.50 2.16 0.40
N ASP A 176 -16.25 2.24 0.85
CA ASP A 176 -15.08 2.29 -0.04
C ASP A 176 -14.87 0.94 -0.72
N GLY A 177 -15.08 -0.19 -0.03
CA GLY A 177 -15.05 -1.51 -0.63
C GLY A 177 -16.05 -1.68 -1.78
N PHE A 178 -17.28 -1.17 -1.64
CA PHE A 178 -18.24 -1.14 -2.74
C PHE A 178 -17.74 -0.30 -3.92
N LYS A 179 -17.21 0.92 -3.65
CA LYS A 179 -16.62 1.78 -4.68
C LYS A 179 -15.47 1.14 -5.43
N VAL A 180 -14.60 0.35 -4.74
CA VAL A 180 -13.52 -0.40 -5.40
C VAL A 180 -14.07 -1.22 -6.55
N TYR A 181 -15.11 -2.00 -6.32
CA TYR A 181 -15.64 -2.91 -7.35
C TYR A 181 -16.54 -2.19 -8.34
N HIS A 182 -17.46 -1.37 -7.87
CA HIS A 182 -18.45 -0.72 -8.73
C HIS A 182 -17.84 0.40 -9.56
N THR A 183 -17.14 1.34 -8.92
CA THR A 183 -16.62 2.54 -9.58
C THR A 183 -15.25 2.29 -10.25
N TYR A 184 -14.30 1.71 -9.51
CA TYR A 184 -12.93 1.60 -10.02
C TYR A 184 -12.69 0.37 -10.89
N MET A 185 -13.33 -0.76 -10.60
CA MET A 185 -13.24 -1.95 -11.45
C MET A 185 -14.33 -2.01 -12.52
N ASN A 186 -15.33 -1.13 -12.45
CA ASN A 186 -16.46 -1.05 -13.37
C ASN A 186 -17.28 -2.36 -13.43
N PHE A 187 -17.52 -2.97 -12.26
CA PHE A 187 -18.38 -4.14 -12.17
C PHE A 187 -19.84 -3.73 -11.99
N GLY A 188 -20.77 -4.54 -12.54
CA GLY A 188 -22.21 -4.36 -12.28
C GLY A 188 -22.51 -4.49 -10.78
N PHE A 189 -23.68 -3.97 -10.37
CA PHE A 189 -24.10 -3.90 -8.96
C PHE A 189 -24.02 -5.23 -8.23
N ILE A 190 -24.63 -6.30 -8.79
CA ILE A 190 -24.65 -7.65 -8.17
C ILE A 190 -23.23 -8.20 -7.99
N LYS A 191 -22.39 -8.08 -9.01
CA LYS A 191 -20.99 -8.53 -8.95
C LYS A 191 -20.17 -7.75 -7.91
N SER A 192 -20.43 -6.46 -7.76
CA SER A 192 -19.79 -5.62 -6.74
C SER A 192 -20.15 -6.06 -5.33
N ILE A 193 -21.43 -6.34 -5.08
CA ILE A 193 -21.91 -6.88 -3.79
C ILE A 193 -21.26 -8.25 -3.49
N TYR A 194 -21.21 -9.14 -4.48
CA TYR A 194 -20.58 -10.44 -4.32
C TYR A 194 -19.12 -10.32 -3.84
N TYR A 195 -18.29 -9.51 -4.52
CA TYR A 195 -16.90 -9.34 -4.13
C TYR A 195 -16.73 -8.60 -2.81
N LEU A 196 -17.62 -7.66 -2.48
CA LEU A 196 -17.62 -6.98 -1.18
C LEU A 196 -17.88 -7.98 -0.04
N ILE A 197 -18.84 -8.90 -0.22
CA ILE A 197 -19.11 -9.97 0.75
C ILE A 197 -17.89 -10.90 0.90
N CYS A 198 -17.30 -11.34 -0.23
CA CYS A 198 -16.09 -12.17 -0.21
C CYS A 198 -14.93 -11.48 0.54
N LEU A 199 -14.69 -10.19 0.27
CA LEU A 199 -13.66 -9.40 0.93
C LEU A 199 -13.90 -9.30 2.46
N SER A 200 -15.16 -9.09 2.85
CA SER A 200 -15.56 -8.99 4.27
C SER A 200 -15.37 -10.33 5.00
N ILE A 201 -15.80 -11.44 4.40
CA ILE A 201 -15.63 -12.78 4.97
C ILE A 201 -14.14 -13.13 5.12
N ASN A 202 -13.33 -12.85 4.10
CA ASN A 202 -11.89 -13.12 4.15
C ASN A 202 -11.15 -12.23 5.15
N PHE A 203 -11.65 -11.03 5.40
CA PHE A 203 -11.12 -10.17 6.48
C PHE A 203 -11.39 -10.75 7.87
N LEU A 204 -12.56 -11.34 8.11
CA LEU A 204 -12.94 -11.93 9.40
C LEU A 204 -12.22 -13.26 9.70
N LYS A 205 -11.72 -13.95 8.66
CA LYS A 205 -10.98 -15.22 8.80
C LYS A 205 -9.49 -15.03 9.13
N LYS A 206 -9.02 -13.80 9.16
CA LYS A 206 -7.60 -13.40 9.36
C LYS A 206 -7.36 -12.79 10.71
#